data_756f23357f05b93fae1593f3eba9c628
#
_entry.id   756f23357f05b93fae1593f3eba9c628
#
_cell.length_a   1.000
_cell.length_b   1.000
_cell.length_c   1.000
_cell.angle_alpha   90.00
_cell.angle_beta   90.00
_cell.angle_gamma   90.00
#
_symmetry.space_group_name_H-M   'P 1'
#
loop_
_entity.id
_entity.type
_entity.pdbx_description
1 polymer ?
#
loop_
_entity_poly.entity_id
_entity_poly.type
_entity_poly.pdbx_seq_one_letter_code
_entity_poly.pdbx_strand_id
1 'polypeptide(L)'
;LDPFQGTVGAAYAFNELKAKKVAIIREVSNDYSVGLAKFFVDHFVKLSGDEKAIVATADYNTGDQDFSAQLTNIKQFEPDVIFAPGNYTESALIIKQARDLGITAKFIGGDTWDINAFLEVGGAAVEGAIVSTFFANDVPINKTSEAFLKSFRDEYKKEPPAVAALGYDAYLVVLDAIKRANSAEPEKIREALTQTKDFEGSAGS
;
A
#
# COMPACT_ATOMS: atom_id res chain seq x y z
N LEU A 1 2.20 -9.02 6.37
CA LEU A 1 2.33 -7.60 6.05
C LEU A 1 0.97 -6.92 5.92
N ASP A 2 0.05 -7.43 5.10
CA ASP A 2 -1.24 -6.83 4.82
C ASP A 2 -2.12 -6.60 6.06
N PRO A 3 -2.20 -7.54 7.05
CA PRO A 3 -2.92 -7.27 8.30
C PRO A 3 -2.40 -6.04 9.04
N PHE A 4 -1.08 -5.86 9.08
CA PHE A 4 -0.46 -4.71 9.73
C PHE A 4 -0.71 -3.42 8.95
N GLN A 5 -0.62 -3.45 7.63
CA GLN A 5 -0.85 -2.31 6.76
C GLN A 5 -2.28 -1.77 6.89
N GLY A 6 -3.31 -2.65 6.85
CA GLY A 6 -4.70 -2.27 7.08
C GLY A 6 -4.93 -1.67 8.47
N THR A 7 -4.29 -2.26 9.50
CA THR A 7 -4.35 -1.76 10.88
C THR A 7 -3.75 -0.36 11.01
N VAL A 8 -2.59 -0.11 10.40
CA VAL A 8 -1.92 1.21 10.43
C VAL A 8 -2.76 2.26 9.70
N GLY A 9 -3.31 1.93 8.52
CA GLY A 9 -4.20 2.82 7.78
C GLY A 9 -5.43 3.22 8.60
N ALA A 10 -6.05 2.26 9.30
CA ALA A 10 -7.19 2.52 10.19
C ALA A 10 -6.81 3.39 11.39
N ALA A 11 -5.66 3.10 12.02
CA ALA A 11 -5.16 3.89 13.14
C ALA A 11 -4.86 5.34 12.70
N TYR A 12 -4.28 5.54 11.53
CA TYR A 12 -4.02 6.86 10.97
C TYR A 12 -5.34 7.62 10.70
N ALA A 13 -6.32 6.96 10.05
CA ALA A 13 -7.62 7.55 9.81
C ALA A 13 -8.29 8.02 11.11
N PHE A 14 -8.26 7.19 12.15
CA PHE A 14 -8.90 7.47 13.42
C PHE A 14 -8.11 8.50 14.26
N ASN A 15 -6.81 8.28 14.44
CA ASN A 15 -5.99 9.06 15.37
C ASN A 15 -5.50 10.38 14.80
N GLU A 16 -5.12 10.41 13.51
CA GLU A 16 -4.52 11.61 12.89
C GLU A 16 -5.58 12.42 12.13
N LEU A 17 -6.38 11.76 11.28
CA LEU A 17 -7.41 12.43 10.50
C LEU A 17 -8.70 12.69 11.31
N LYS A 18 -8.84 12.08 12.51
CA LYS A 18 -10.02 12.18 13.36
C LYS A 18 -11.32 11.79 12.63
N ALA A 19 -11.20 10.86 11.68
CA ALA A 19 -12.31 10.41 10.87
C ALA A 19 -13.41 9.79 11.73
N LYS A 20 -14.65 10.16 11.43
CA LYS A 20 -15.88 9.64 12.06
C LYS A 20 -16.69 8.80 11.08
N LYS A 21 -16.60 9.13 9.80
CA LYS A 21 -17.30 8.46 8.71
C LYS A 21 -16.27 7.98 7.69
N VAL A 22 -16.19 6.69 7.48
CA VAL A 22 -15.28 6.08 6.51
C VAL A 22 -16.08 5.32 5.46
N ALA A 23 -15.77 5.55 4.19
CA ALA A 23 -16.24 4.69 3.10
C ALA A 23 -15.10 3.78 2.61
N ILE A 24 -15.47 2.62 2.12
CA ILE A 24 -14.56 1.64 1.52
C ILE A 24 -14.90 1.52 0.04
N ILE A 25 -13.91 1.53 -0.83
CA ILE A 25 -14.06 1.15 -2.22
C ILE A 25 -12.97 0.14 -2.57
N ARG A 26 -13.34 -1.10 -2.92
CA ARG A 26 -12.40 -2.22 -3.02
C ARG A 26 -12.54 -2.99 -4.34
N GLU A 27 -11.42 -3.50 -4.79
CA GLU A 27 -11.26 -4.35 -5.96
C GLU A 27 -11.58 -5.80 -5.57
N VAL A 28 -12.81 -6.27 -5.83
CA VAL A 28 -13.27 -7.59 -5.34
C VAL A 28 -12.65 -8.77 -6.08
N SER A 29 -12.10 -8.55 -7.26
CA SER A 29 -11.35 -9.57 -8.01
C SER A 29 -9.89 -9.72 -7.52
N ASN A 30 -9.49 -8.99 -6.49
CA ASN A 30 -8.12 -8.96 -5.96
C ASN A 30 -8.10 -9.27 -4.46
N ASP A 31 -7.56 -10.42 -4.09
CA ASP A 31 -7.49 -10.88 -2.70
C ASP A 31 -6.73 -9.91 -1.78
N TYR A 32 -5.71 -9.22 -2.30
CA TYR A 32 -5.00 -8.16 -1.56
C TYR A 32 -5.96 -7.04 -1.16
N SER A 33 -6.72 -6.51 -2.12
CA SER A 33 -7.65 -5.40 -1.86
C SER A 33 -8.74 -5.80 -0.86
N VAL A 34 -9.34 -6.99 -1.04
CA VAL A 34 -10.38 -7.52 -0.14
C VAL A 34 -9.82 -7.73 1.27
N GLY A 35 -8.65 -8.36 1.37
CA GLY A 35 -7.99 -8.62 2.65
C GLY A 35 -7.62 -7.34 3.38
N LEU A 36 -7.00 -6.39 2.67
CA LEU A 36 -6.57 -5.13 3.27
C LEU A 36 -7.76 -4.28 3.74
N ALA A 37 -8.86 -4.24 2.95
CA ALA A 37 -10.11 -3.59 3.33
C ALA A 37 -10.68 -4.20 4.62
N LYS A 38 -10.67 -5.53 4.74
CA LYS A 38 -11.14 -6.22 5.93
C LYS A 38 -10.35 -5.83 7.18
N PHE A 39 -9.01 -5.87 7.12
CA PHE A 39 -8.16 -5.51 8.26
C PHE A 39 -8.33 -4.04 8.67
N PHE A 40 -8.50 -3.16 7.70
CA PHE A 40 -8.80 -1.76 7.97
C PHE A 40 -10.13 -1.60 8.70
N VAL A 41 -11.21 -2.19 8.18
CA VAL A 41 -12.55 -2.12 8.77
C VAL A 41 -12.57 -2.67 10.18
N ASP A 42 -12.05 -3.90 10.38
CA ASP A 42 -12.01 -4.56 11.69
C ASP A 42 -11.31 -3.67 12.73
N HIS A 43 -10.19 -3.05 12.34
CA HIS A 43 -9.42 -2.21 13.26
C HIS A 43 -10.07 -0.84 13.50
N PHE A 44 -10.61 -0.21 12.44
CA PHE A 44 -11.29 1.08 12.57
C PHE A 44 -12.53 0.98 13.45
N VAL A 45 -13.36 -0.05 13.27
CA VAL A 45 -14.51 -0.34 14.12
C VAL A 45 -14.09 -0.59 15.57
N LYS A 46 -13.00 -1.33 15.78
CA LYS A 46 -12.46 -1.53 17.14
C LYS A 46 -12.00 -0.24 17.80
N LEU A 47 -11.40 0.69 17.07
CA LEU A 47 -10.93 1.99 17.58
C LEU A 47 -12.11 2.95 17.85
N SER A 48 -13.07 3.01 16.93
CA SER A 48 -14.23 3.91 17.04
C SER A 48 -15.27 3.40 18.02
N GLY A 49 -15.35 2.09 18.23
CA GLY A 49 -16.43 1.46 18.99
C GLY A 49 -17.79 1.50 18.29
N ASP A 50 -17.83 1.85 17.00
CA ASP A 50 -19.07 2.03 16.23
C ASP A 50 -18.96 1.41 14.83
N GLU A 51 -19.70 0.33 14.60
CA GLU A 51 -19.78 -0.31 13.27
C GLU A 51 -20.40 0.62 12.21
N LYS A 52 -21.23 1.57 12.60
CA LYS A 52 -21.87 2.53 11.69
C LYS A 52 -20.91 3.62 11.21
N ALA A 53 -19.71 3.68 11.77
CA ALA A 53 -18.65 4.56 11.28
C ALA A 53 -18.17 4.18 9.88
N ILE A 54 -18.36 2.91 9.46
CA ILE A 54 -18.21 2.49 8.07
C ILE A 54 -19.53 2.76 7.36
N VAL A 55 -19.62 3.95 6.73
CA VAL A 55 -20.88 4.49 6.20
C VAL A 55 -21.25 3.94 4.83
N ALA A 56 -20.30 3.44 4.06
CA ALA A 56 -20.51 2.83 2.75
C ALA A 56 -19.40 1.84 2.40
N THR A 57 -19.76 0.79 1.67
CA THR A 57 -18.81 -0.10 1.00
C THR A 57 -19.24 -0.24 -0.45
N ALA A 58 -18.32 -0.04 -1.37
CA ALA A 58 -18.54 -0.20 -2.81
C ALA A 58 -17.48 -1.12 -3.40
N ASP A 59 -17.87 -1.88 -4.39
CA ASP A 59 -17.04 -2.89 -5.03
C ASP A 59 -16.86 -2.57 -6.52
N TYR A 60 -15.68 -2.96 -7.07
CA TYR A 60 -15.36 -2.87 -8.49
C TYR A 60 -14.47 -4.05 -8.90
N ASN A 61 -14.30 -4.27 -10.20
CA ASN A 61 -13.43 -5.32 -10.74
C ASN A 61 -12.17 -4.72 -11.34
N THR A 62 -11.10 -5.51 -11.37
CA THR A 62 -9.86 -5.15 -12.10
C THR A 62 -10.19 -4.76 -13.54
N GLY A 63 -9.66 -3.62 -13.97
CA GLY A 63 -9.86 -3.09 -15.32
C GLY A 63 -11.10 -2.22 -15.50
N ASP A 64 -11.94 -2.06 -14.48
CA ASP A 64 -13.04 -1.08 -14.52
C ASP A 64 -12.46 0.34 -14.70
N GLN A 65 -13.17 1.17 -15.46
CA GLN A 65 -12.74 2.54 -15.78
C GLN A 65 -13.75 3.60 -15.37
N ASP A 66 -14.98 3.22 -15.07
CA ASP A 66 -16.05 4.12 -14.62
C ASP A 66 -16.53 3.70 -13.24
N PHE A 67 -16.38 4.60 -12.29
CA PHE A 67 -16.72 4.41 -10.88
C PHE A 67 -17.83 5.37 -10.42
N SER A 68 -18.50 6.01 -11.37
CA SER A 68 -19.50 7.06 -11.10
C SER A 68 -20.64 6.56 -10.21
N ALA A 69 -21.09 5.32 -10.40
CA ALA A 69 -22.17 4.73 -9.60
C ALA A 69 -21.73 4.53 -8.14
N GLN A 70 -20.57 3.93 -7.93
CA GLN A 70 -19.99 3.70 -6.61
C GLN A 70 -19.75 5.02 -5.88
N LEU A 71 -19.13 5.99 -6.56
CA LEU A 71 -18.79 7.29 -6.00
C LEU A 71 -20.04 8.15 -5.72
N THR A 72 -21.06 8.09 -6.55
CA THR A 72 -22.34 8.76 -6.30
C THR A 72 -23.02 8.21 -5.06
N ASN A 73 -22.97 6.89 -4.85
CA ASN A 73 -23.47 6.28 -3.62
C ASN A 73 -22.65 6.72 -2.39
N ILE A 74 -21.32 6.64 -2.45
CA ILE A 74 -20.43 7.05 -1.37
C ILE A 74 -20.63 8.52 -0.98
N LYS A 75 -20.79 9.40 -1.97
CA LYS A 75 -20.96 10.85 -1.78
C LYS A 75 -22.13 11.19 -0.87
N GLN A 76 -23.23 10.45 -0.92
CA GLN A 76 -24.44 10.70 -0.11
C GLN A 76 -24.18 10.64 1.40
N PHE A 77 -23.16 9.91 1.82
CA PHE A 77 -22.80 9.75 3.23
C PHE A 77 -21.82 10.81 3.74
N GLU A 78 -21.22 11.59 2.83
CA GLU A 78 -20.22 12.61 3.16
C GLU A 78 -19.10 12.04 4.06
N PRO A 79 -18.34 11.03 3.60
CA PRO A 79 -17.28 10.44 4.39
C PRO A 79 -16.11 11.41 4.59
N ASP A 80 -15.45 11.33 5.75
CA ASP A 80 -14.22 12.05 6.05
C ASP A 80 -13.04 11.42 5.30
N VAL A 81 -13.07 10.08 5.20
CA VAL A 81 -12.03 9.25 4.59
C VAL A 81 -12.66 8.22 3.65
N ILE A 82 -12.01 7.99 2.53
CA ILE A 82 -12.29 6.85 1.64
C ILE A 82 -11.02 5.97 1.64
N PHE A 83 -11.17 4.73 2.11
CA PHE A 83 -10.12 3.73 2.02
C PHE A 83 -10.28 2.93 0.72
N ALA A 84 -9.26 2.98 -0.13
CA ALA A 84 -9.30 2.41 -1.48
C ALA A 84 -8.06 1.52 -1.75
N PRO A 85 -7.99 0.31 -1.15
CA PRO A 85 -6.80 -0.54 -1.21
C PRO A 85 -6.68 -1.34 -2.52
N GLY A 86 -6.98 -0.74 -3.65
CA GLY A 86 -6.84 -1.35 -4.98
C GLY A 86 -5.50 -1.07 -5.66
N ASN A 87 -5.35 -1.55 -6.88
CA ASN A 87 -4.20 -1.23 -7.71
C ASN A 87 -4.15 0.26 -8.07
N TYR A 88 -2.96 0.74 -8.41
CA TYR A 88 -2.71 2.16 -8.64
C TYR A 88 -3.53 2.75 -9.79
N THR A 89 -3.76 1.99 -10.87
CA THR A 89 -4.47 2.50 -12.06
C THR A 89 -5.92 2.84 -11.73
N GLU A 90 -6.67 1.88 -11.23
CA GLU A 90 -8.08 2.05 -10.86
C GLU A 90 -8.22 3.05 -9.71
N SER A 91 -7.35 2.97 -8.70
CA SER A 91 -7.37 3.88 -7.57
C SER A 91 -7.15 5.34 -7.98
N ALA A 92 -6.21 5.60 -8.88
CA ALA A 92 -5.99 6.94 -9.41
C ALA A 92 -7.21 7.47 -10.19
N LEU A 93 -7.86 6.61 -11.00
CA LEU A 93 -9.10 6.96 -11.71
C LEU A 93 -10.27 7.21 -10.75
N ILE A 94 -10.41 6.38 -9.69
CA ILE A 94 -11.40 6.58 -8.64
C ILE A 94 -11.23 7.95 -7.99
N ILE A 95 -10.00 8.32 -7.64
CA ILE A 95 -9.74 9.63 -7.01
C ILE A 95 -10.07 10.77 -7.98
N LYS A 96 -9.69 10.69 -9.27
CA LYS A 96 -10.04 11.69 -10.28
C LYS A 96 -11.55 11.88 -10.36
N GLN A 97 -12.30 10.79 -10.57
CA GLN A 97 -13.75 10.84 -10.68
C GLN A 97 -14.42 11.32 -9.38
N ALA A 98 -13.85 10.98 -8.23
CA ALA A 98 -14.32 11.51 -6.94
C ALA A 98 -14.16 13.04 -6.88
N ARG A 99 -13.02 13.57 -7.31
CA ARG A 99 -12.79 15.03 -7.35
C ARG A 99 -13.73 15.72 -8.35
N ASP A 100 -13.95 15.12 -9.53
CA ASP A 100 -14.91 15.63 -10.52
C ASP A 100 -16.35 15.66 -9.98
N LEU A 101 -16.71 14.69 -9.14
CA LEU A 101 -17.99 14.67 -8.43
C LEU A 101 -18.04 15.60 -7.21
N GLY A 102 -16.96 16.30 -6.87
CA GLY A 102 -16.88 17.21 -5.72
C GLY A 102 -16.71 16.49 -4.38
N ILE A 103 -16.27 15.25 -4.34
CA ILE A 103 -15.93 14.53 -3.10
C ILE A 103 -14.59 15.06 -2.60
N THR A 104 -14.59 15.63 -1.38
CA THR A 104 -13.41 16.22 -0.75
C THR A 104 -12.74 15.31 0.29
N ALA A 105 -13.31 14.14 0.55
CA ALA A 105 -12.77 13.14 1.46
C ALA A 105 -11.27 12.88 1.24
N LYS A 106 -10.54 12.57 2.32
CA LYS A 106 -9.16 12.10 2.22
C LYS A 106 -9.15 10.66 1.71
N PHE A 107 -8.25 10.38 0.77
CA PHE A 107 -8.05 9.02 0.28
C PHE A 107 -6.85 8.38 0.98
N ILE A 108 -7.03 7.14 1.42
CA ILE A 108 -5.97 6.30 1.97
C ILE A 108 -5.90 5.02 1.13
N GLY A 109 -4.69 4.64 0.71
CA GLY A 109 -4.44 3.41 -0.03
C GLY A 109 -3.30 2.58 0.55
N GLY A 110 -3.02 1.49 -0.13
CA GLY A 110 -1.92 0.60 0.17
C GLY A 110 -0.63 0.94 -0.58
N ASP A 111 0.37 0.09 -0.40
CA ASP A 111 1.70 0.22 -1.01
C ASP A 111 1.70 0.11 -2.55
N THR A 112 0.64 -0.41 -3.13
CA THR A 112 0.43 -0.43 -4.59
C THR A 112 0.39 0.96 -5.23
N TRP A 113 0.15 2.02 -4.43
CA TRP A 113 0.16 3.41 -4.92
C TRP A 113 1.55 4.06 -4.90
N ASP A 114 2.52 3.44 -4.24
CA ASP A 114 3.89 3.97 -4.15
C ASP A 114 4.68 3.71 -5.43
N ILE A 115 4.19 4.25 -6.53
CA ILE A 115 4.76 4.14 -7.87
C ILE A 115 4.46 5.40 -8.68
N ASN A 116 5.41 5.84 -9.50
CA ASN A 116 5.26 7.05 -10.33
C ASN A 116 4.02 7.01 -11.23
N ALA A 117 3.64 5.83 -11.73
CA ALA A 117 2.47 5.67 -12.56
C ALA A 117 1.16 6.09 -11.86
N PHE A 118 1.05 5.96 -10.53
CA PHE A 118 -0.09 6.49 -9.78
C PHE A 118 -0.21 8.01 -9.92
N LEU A 119 0.91 8.72 -9.81
CA LEU A 119 0.97 10.17 -9.98
C LEU A 119 0.70 10.58 -11.42
N GLU A 120 1.23 9.84 -12.39
CA GLU A 120 1.03 10.10 -13.82
C GLU A 120 -0.45 9.95 -14.23
N VAL A 121 -1.12 8.89 -13.75
CA VAL A 121 -2.56 8.66 -14.03
C VAL A 121 -3.43 9.65 -13.27
N GLY A 122 -3.13 9.87 -11.98
CA GLY A 122 -3.95 10.68 -11.09
C GLY A 122 -3.80 12.18 -11.30
N GLY A 123 -2.61 12.63 -11.69
CA GLY A 123 -2.29 14.05 -11.84
C GLY A 123 -2.56 14.84 -10.56
N ALA A 124 -3.09 16.05 -10.71
CA ALA A 124 -3.42 16.92 -9.57
C ALA A 124 -4.52 16.37 -8.64
N ALA A 125 -5.34 15.43 -9.13
CA ALA A 125 -6.45 14.89 -8.34
C ALA A 125 -5.99 14.06 -7.14
N VAL A 126 -4.82 13.42 -7.23
CA VAL A 126 -4.25 12.59 -6.15
C VAL A 126 -3.44 13.37 -5.12
N GLU A 127 -3.36 14.69 -5.27
CA GLU A 127 -2.69 15.53 -4.28
C GLU A 127 -3.34 15.35 -2.90
N GLY A 128 -2.51 15.10 -1.89
CA GLY A 128 -2.96 14.82 -0.53
C GLY A 128 -3.55 13.42 -0.30
N ALA A 129 -3.43 12.51 -1.27
CA ALA A 129 -3.65 11.08 -1.05
C ALA A 129 -2.59 10.53 -0.08
N ILE A 130 -2.99 9.58 0.75
CA ILE A 130 -2.16 9.00 1.81
C ILE A 130 -1.89 7.55 1.44
N VAL A 131 -0.64 7.17 1.48
CA VAL A 131 -0.20 5.81 1.14
C VAL A 131 0.58 5.21 2.30
N SER A 132 0.32 3.93 2.59
CA SER A 132 1.24 3.15 3.41
C SER A 132 2.31 2.55 2.52
N THR A 133 3.57 2.67 2.92
CA THR A 133 4.69 2.08 2.19
C THR A 133 5.62 1.33 3.14
N PHE A 134 6.42 0.45 2.60
CA PHE A 134 7.42 -0.35 3.32
C PHE A 134 8.85 0.18 3.16
N PHE A 135 9.05 1.21 2.32
CA PHE A 135 10.35 1.81 2.07
C PHE A 135 10.19 3.30 1.71
N ALA A 136 11.00 4.14 2.34
CA ALA A 136 11.09 5.57 2.02
C ALA A 136 12.52 5.89 1.58
N ASN A 137 12.67 6.52 0.43
CA ASN A 137 13.98 6.83 -0.15
C ASN A 137 14.69 8.03 0.50
N ASP A 138 13.98 8.79 1.31
CA ASP A 138 14.48 9.94 2.08
C ASP A 138 14.77 9.62 3.54
N VAL A 139 14.35 8.43 4.04
CA VAL A 139 14.54 7.99 5.42
C VAL A 139 15.17 6.60 5.46
N PRO A 140 16.50 6.48 5.23
CA PRO A 140 17.18 5.19 5.38
C PRO A 140 17.09 4.71 6.84
N ILE A 141 16.72 3.45 7.02
CA ILE A 141 16.45 2.86 8.34
C ILE A 141 17.65 2.08 8.91
N ASN A 142 18.61 1.72 8.05
CA ASN A 142 19.81 0.97 8.41
C ASN A 142 20.92 1.16 7.35
N LYS A 143 22.08 0.54 7.59
CA LYS A 143 23.23 0.62 6.66
C LYS A 143 22.98 -0.04 5.30
N THR A 144 22.14 -1.07 5.27
CA THR A 144 21.77 -1.75 4.02
C THR A 144 20.91 -0.84 3.15
N SER A 145 19.96 -0.11 3.74
CA SER A 145 19.16 0.90 3.02
C SER A 145 20.02 2.07 2.52
N GLU A 146 20.97 2.57 3.32
CA GLU A 146 21.90 3.61 2.88
C GLU A 146 22.74 3.15 1.67
N ALA A 147 23.30 1.93 1.75
CA ALA A 147 24.13 1.37 0.68
C ALA A 147 23.31 1.13 -0.61
N PHE A 148 22.08 0.63 -0.47
CA PHE A 148 21.16 0.45 -1.58
C PHE A 148 20.84 1.78 -2.26
N LEU A 149 20.41 2.79 -1.50
CA LEU A 149 20.07 4.12 -2.01
C LEU A 149 21.23 4.74 -2.76
N LYS A 150 22.43 4.68 -2.15
CA LYS A 150 23.64 5.22 -2.77
C LYS A 150 23.94 4.51 -4.11
N SER A 151 23.96 3.18 -4.11
CA SER A 151 24.30 2.40 -5.31
C SER A 151 23.28 2.61 -6.42
N PHE A 152 21.98 2.66 -6.07
CA PHE A 152 20.92 2.88 -7.04
C PHE A 152 21.01 4.28 -7.68
N ARG A 153 21.23 5.32 -6.86
CA ARG A 153 21.41 6.70 -7.34
C ARG A 153 22.66 6.84 -8.21
N ASP A 154 23.75 6.18 -7.81
CA ASP A 154 25.01 6.22 -8.58
C ASP A 154 24.88 5.56 -9.96
N GLU A 155 24.14 4.45 -10.04
CA GLU A 155 23.94 3.69 -11.28
C GLU A 155 22.88 4.33 -12.19
N TYR A 156 21.68 4.59 -11.64
CA TYR A 156 20.52 4.97 -12.44
C TYR A 156 20.24 6.47 -12.51
N LYS A 157 20.94 7.29 -11.72
CA LYS A 157 20.78 8.77 -11.65
C LYS A 157 19.35 9.21 -11.36
N LYS A 158 18.60 8.42 -10.58
CA LYS A 158 17.23 8.65 -10.15
C LYS A 158 16.96 8.03 -8.78
N GLU A 159 15.86 8.41 -8.14
CA GLU A 159 15.41 7.78 -6.90
C GLU A 159 14.84 6.38 -7.15
N PRO A 160 15.12 5.40 -6.26
CA PRO A 160 14.52 4.09 -6.36
C PRO A 160 13.04 4.13 -5.97
N PRO A 161 12.14 3.48 -6.73
CA PRO A 161 10.81 3.18 -6.23
C PRO A 161 10.89 2.12 -5.13
N ALA A 162 9.90 2.09 -4.22
CA ALA A 162 9.89 1.16 -3.09
C ALA A 162 10.06 -0.32 -3.51
N VAL A 163 9.44 -0.71 -4.62
CA VAL A 163 9.57 -2.08 -5.17
C VAL A 163 11.00 -2.46 -5.58
N ALA A 164 11.86 -1.48 -5.88
CA ALA A 164 13.27 -1.77 -6.18
C ALA A 164 14.03 -2.23 -4.92
N ALA A 165 13.69 -1.71 -3.74
CA ALA A 165 14.24 -2.17 -2.47
C ALA A 165 13.86 -3.63 -2.19
N LEU A 166 12.60 -4.01 -2.45
CA LEU A 166 12.17 -5.42 -2.30
C LEU A 166 12.90 -6.35 -3.25
N GLY A 167 13.09 -5.94 -4.52
CA GLY A 167 13.87 -6.73 -5.49
C GLY A 167 15.32 -6.91 -5.06
N TYR A 168 15.94 -5.86 -4.52
CA TYR A 168 17.28 -5.91 -3.97
C TYR A 168 17.37 -6.85 -2.75
N ASP A 169 16.44 -6.74 -1.81
CA ASP A 169 16.39 -7.57 -0.62
C ASP A 169 16.14 -9.04 -0.97
N ALA A 170 15.24 -9.32 -1.91
CA ALA A 170 15.02 -10.68 -2.40
C ALA A 170 16.30 -11.32 -2.96
N TYR A 171 17.08 -10.55 -3.72
CA TYR A 171 18.39 -11.00 -4.21
C TYR A 171 19.35 -11.27 -3.05
N LEU A 172 19.45 -10.37 -2.07
CA LEU A 172 20.35 -10.52 -0.93
C LEU A 172 19.99 -11.73 -0.06
N VAL A 173 18.71 -11.96 0.20
CA VAL A 173 18.23 -13.13 0.97
C VAL A 173 18.60 -14.44 0.27
N VAL A 174 18.39 -14.51 -1.05
CA VAL A 174 18.77 -15.71 -1.82
C VAL A 174 20.29 -15.90 -1.83
N LEU A 175 21.06 -14.84 -2.00
CA LEU A 175 22.51 -14.88 -1.98
C LEU A 175 23.06 -15.35 -0.61
N ASP A 176 22.48 -14.86 0.48
CA ASP A 176 22.81 -15.31 1.82
C ASP A 176 22.51 -16.81 2.00
N ALA A 177 21.33 -17.26 1.56
CA ALA A 177 20.94 -18.66 1.62
C ALA A 177 21.89 -19.57 0.80
N ILE A 178 22.31 -19.15 -0.39
CA ILE A 178 23.32 -19.87 -1.20
C ILE A 178 24.65 -19.98 -0.44
N LYS A 179 25.10 -18.89 0.19
CA LYS A 179 26.34 -18.88 0.98
C LYS A 179 26.24 -19.83 2.18
N ARG A 180 25.14 -19.80 2.93
CA ARG A 180 24.92 -20.71 4.07
C ARG A 180 24.79 -22.18 3.64
N ALA A 181 24.10 -22.44 2.54
CA ALA A 181 23.99 -23.78 1.96
C ALA A 181 25.30 -24.30 1.39
N ASN A 182 26.24 -23.41 1.08
CA ASN A 182 27.49 -23.72 0.34
C ASN A 182 27.20 -24.57 -0.91
N SER A 183 26.12 -24.28 -1.63
CA SER A 183 25.62 -25.07 -2.75
C SER A 183 24.70 -24.24 -3.64
N ALA A 184 24.70 -24.52 -4.95
CA ALA A 184 23.73 -23.97 -5.90
C ALA A 184 22.54 -24.91 -6.16
N GLU A 185 22.44 -26.03 -5.43
CA GLU A 185 21.31 -26.95 -5.58
C GLU A 185 20.04 -26.37 -4.99
N PRO A 186 18.92 -26.31 -5.75
CA PRO A 186 17.68 -25.67 -5.31
C PRO A 186 17.15 -26.16 -3.97
N GLU A 187 17.20 -27.47 -3.72
CA GLU A 187 16.72 -28.06 -2.46
C GLU A 187 17.50 -27.57 -1.24
N LYS A 188 18.84 -27.46 -1.36
CA LYS A 188 19.68 -26.95 -0.28
C LYS A 188 19.48 -25.46 -0.05
N ILE A 189 19.25 -24.68 -1.13
CA ILE A 189 18.93 -23.26 -1.02
C ILE A 189 17.58 -23.10 -0.34
N ARG A 190 16.55 -23.86 -0.73
CA ARG A 190 15.23 -23.85 -0.09
C ARG A 190 15.33 -24.16 1.41
N GLU A 191 16.09 -25.18 1.78
CA GLU A 191 16.32 -25.52 3.19
C GLU A 191 16.99 -24.36 3.95
N ALA A 192 18.02 -23.74 3.37
CA ALA A 192 18.68 -22.59 3.96
C ALA A 192 17.76 -21.38 4.09
N LEU A 193 16.87 -21.12 3.11
CA LEU A 193 15.86 -20.07 3.16
C LEU A 193 14.89 -20.26 4.33
N THR A 194 14.43 -21.50 4.61
CA THR A 194 13.53 -21.77 5.74
C THR A 194 14.17 -21.50 7.11
N GLN A 195 15.49 -21.45 7.16
CA GLN A 195 16.26 -21.17 8.38
C GLN A 195 16.67 -19.70 8.50
N THR A 196 16.28 -18.85 7.54
CA THR A 196 16.59 -17.42 7.60
C THR A 196 15.88 -16.76 8.79
N LYS A 197 16.63 -16.05 9.62
CA LYS A 197 16.14 -15.29 10.78
C LYS A 197 16.85 -13.96 10.83
N ASP A 198 16.12 -12.94 11.25
CA ASP A 198 16.65 -11.60 11.54
C ASP A 198 17.52 -11.04 10.39
N PHE A 199 17.12 -11.31 9.14
CA PHE A 199 17.84 -10.82 7.97
C PHE A 199 17.59 -9.32 7.81
N GLU A 200 18.64 -8.52 7.85
CA GLU A 200 18.57 -7.07 7.68
C GLU A 200 18.66 -6.69 6.20
N GLY A 201 17.50 -6.41 5.58
CA GLY A 201 17.38 -5.91 4.24
C GLY A 201 17.38 -4.38 4.16
N SER A 202 17.26 -3.85 2.95
CA SER A 202 17.14 -2.41 2.70
C SER A 202 15.77 -1.85 3.12
N ALA A 203 14.73 -2.67 3.08
CA ALA A 203 13.37 -2.33 3.49
C ALA A 203 13.04 -2.74 4.93
N GLY A 204 13.99 -3.29 5.69
CA GLY A 204 13.82 -3.71 7.08
C GLY A 204 14.28 -5.15 7.35
N SER A 205 13.81 -5.71 8.48
CA SER A 205 14.14 -7.07 8.94
C SER A 205 12.89 -7.87 9.25
#